data_a3b1b45c7bd5f760d9f69b79e041d9a6
#
_entry.id   a3b1b45c7bd5f760d9f69b79e041d9a6
#
_cell.length_a   1.000
_cell.length_b   1.000
_cell.length_c   1.000
_cell.angle_alpha   90.00
_cell.angle_beta   90.00
_cell.angle_gamma   90.00
#
_symmetry.space_group_name_H-M   'P 1'
#
loop_
_entity.id
_entity.type
_entity.pdbx_description
1 polymer ?
#
loop_
_entity_poly.entity_id
_entity_poly.type
_entity_poly.pdbx_seq_one_letter_code
_entity_poly.pdbx_strand_id
1 'polypeptide(L)'
;GNHSISILDALTGFLSYVVRQLRTNSSIASLPDSEPLEALVGIPAHAWSAQRFLTLEAFRRAGWDVLAMVNEPSAAGFEYTHRHAGTLNSKRTAILVYDLGGGTFDASIVSATGTLHEVMGSRGLNMVGGDDFDVVLATRLAAAAGTDSGKLGDEAWERLIEDSRDAKETLSPSTKFITVPVDGKPVTIPVTDFYEAATPLVEATIEAMEPLLVPDASGVGQLGGDIAGLYVVGGGSQLPLVARVLRSRFGRRVHRSPHTAASTAIGLAIGADPEAAYTVREQLSRGVGVFREREAGSFISFDTLLEPNTELAPGETLTIKRCYRAAHNIGYFRFVEYSSFD
;
A
#
# COMPACT_ATOMS: atom_id res chain seq x y z
N GLY A 1 16.25 27.91 13.57
CA GLY A 1 16.02 27.07 14.74
C GLY A 1 15.45 25.74 14.28
N ASN A 2 16.05 24.61 14.67
CA ASN A 2 15.50 23.28 14.42
C ASN A 2 14.23 23.12 15.23
N HIS A 3 13.08 23.21 14.57
CA HIS A 3 11.81 22.82 15.13
C HIS A 3 11.59 21.34 14.81
N SER A 4 11.62 20.46 15.79
CA SER A 4 11.19 19.08 15.63
C SER A 4 9.70 19.01 15.84
N ILE A 5 8.99 18.38 14.91
CA ILE A 5 7.56 18.08 15.01
C ILE A 5 7.41 16.56 15.14
N SER A 6 6.47 16.10 15.96
CA SER A 6 6.20 14.66 16.02
C SER A 6 5.49 14.18 14.75
N ILE A 7 5.67 12.91 14.38
CA ILE A 7 4.97 12.30 13.24
C ILE A 7 3.45 12.43 13.43
N LEU A 8 2.95 12.22 14.65
CA LEU A 8 1.53 12.33 14.95
C LEU A 8 1.00 13.76 14.74
N ASP A 9 1.77 14.79 15.15
CA ASP A 9 1.35 16.18 14.96
C ASP A 9 1.39 16.58 13.47
N ALA A 10 2.39 16.09 12.71
CA ALA A 10 2.47 16.32 11.28
C ALA A 10 1.27 15.69 10.54
N LEU A 11 0.95 14.43 10.84
CA LEU A 11 -0.22 13.74 10.29
C LEU A 11 -1.53 14.44 10.67
N THR A 12 -1.69 14.81 11.94
CA THR A 12 -2.87 15.55 12.43
C THR A 12 -3.02 16.89 11.70
N GLY A 13 -1.92 17.63 11.52
CA GLY A 13 -1.91 18.90 10.79
C GLY A 13 -2.34 18.73 9.33
N PHE A 14 -1.82 17.71 8.64
CA PHE A 14 -2.20 17.39 7.28
C PHE A 14 -3.69 17.01 7.17
N LEU A 15 -4.17 16.10 8.02
CA LEU A 15 -5.57 15.68 8.01
C LEU A 15 -6.53 16.82 8.37
N SER A 16 -6.14 17.71 9.29
CA SER A 16 -6.91 18.93 9.60
C SER A 16 -6.96 19.90 8.40
N TYR A 17 -5.89 19.96 7.60
CA TYR A 17 -5.90 20.69 6.33
C TYR A 17 -6.90 20.06 5.35
N VAL A 18 -6.90 18.73 5.21
CA VAL A 18 -7.84 18.00 4.34
C VAL A 18 -9.29 18.29 4.76
N VAL A 19 -9.62 18.23 6.07
CA VAL A 19 -10.95 18.60 6.58
C VAL A 19 -11.36 19.99 6.12
N ARG A 20 -10.47 20.98 6.28
CA ARG A 20 -10.75 22.36 5.84
C ARG A 20 -11.01 22.45 4.34
N GLN A 21 -10.19 21.74 3.52
CA GLN A 21 -10.38 21.74 2.07
C GLN A 21 -11.71 21.11 1.65
N LEU A 22 -12.08 20.00 2.27
CA LEU A 22 -13.37 19.34 2.01
C LEU A 22 -14.55 20.25 2.38
N ARG A 23 -14.50 20.89 3.54
CA ARG A 23 -15.58 21.79 4.01
C ARG A 23 -15.67 23.10 3.23
N THR A 24 -14.63 23.48 2.49
CA THR A 24 -14.65 24.72 1.70
C THR A 24 -14.82 24.48 0.20
N ASN A 25 -14.32 23.36 -0.34
CA ASN A 25 -14.14 23.18 -1.78
C ASN A 25 -14.77 21.89 -2.33
N SER A 26 -15.65 21.23 -1.57
CA SER A 26 -16.28 19.99 -2.02
C SER A 26 -17.80 19.99 -1.82
N SER A 27 -18.47 18.93 -2.22
CA SER A 27 -19.93 18.73 -2.04
C SER A 27 -20.38 18.77 -0.57
N ILE A 28 -19.49 18.50 0.37
CA ILE A 28 -19.81 18.55 1.82
C ILE A 28 -19.67 19.95 2.41
N ALA A 29 -19.34 20.97 1.63
CA ALA A 29 -19.24 22.36 2.08
C ALA A 29 -20.57 22.90 2.64
N SER A 30 -21.70 22.27 2.28
CA SER A 30 -23.03 22.63 2.80
C SER A 30 -23.38 21.98 4.13
N LEU A 31 -22.58 21.03 4.63
CA LEU A 31 -22.80 20.39 5.92
C LEU A 31 -22.50 21.35 7.07
N PRO A 32 -23.27 21.33 8.16
CA PRO A 32 -22.96 22.11 9.36
C PRO A 32 -21.56 21.77 9.92
N ASP A 33 -20.85 22.76 10.44
CA ASP A 33 -19.53 22.53 11.06
C ASP A 33 -19.60 21.59 12.28
N SER A 34 -20.76 21.50 12.92
CA SER A 34 -21.01 20.60 14.05
C SER A 34 -21.21 19.14 13.66
N GLU A 35 -21.42 18.85 12.37
CA GLU A 35 -21.59 17.49 11.89
C GLU A 35 -20.21 16.84 11.71
N PRO A 36 -19.93 15.71 12.38
CA PRO A 36 -18.66 15.01 12.22
C PRO A 36 -18.52 14.47 10.81
N LEU A 37 -17.31 14.46 10.29
CA LEU A 37 -17.01 13.80 9.03
C LEU A 37 -16.70 12.32 9.31
N GLU A 38 -17.61 11.45 8.91
CA GLU A 38 -17.42 10.01 8.98
C GLU A 38 -16.39 9.54 7.93
N ALA A 39 -15.54 8.58 8.29
CA ALA A 39 -14.55 8.03 7.39
C ALA A 39 -14.32 6.53 7.58
N LEU A 40 -14.18 5.79 6.48
CA LEU A 40 -13.41 4.56 6.44
C LEU A 40 -11.96 4.91 6.12
N VAL A 41 -11.03 4.32 6.88
CA VAL A 41 -9.61 4.62 6.77
C VAL A 41 -8.86 3.42 6.21
N GLY A 42 -8.16 3.61 5.09
CA GLY A 42 -7.28 2.61 4.51
C GLY A 42 -6.00 2.45 5.31
N ILE A 43 -5.53 1.21 5.43
CA ILE A 43 -4.26 0.90 6.07
C ILE A 43 -3.60 -0.27 5.34
N PRO A 44 -2.27 -0.25 5.16
CA PRO A 44 -1.57 -1.37 4.55
C PRO A 44 -1.84 -2.68 5.29
N ALA A 45 -2.00 -3.79 4.55
CA ALA A 45 -2.33 -5.11 5.14
C ALA A 45 -1.32 -5.55 6.20
N HIS A 46 -0.04 -5.20 6.02
CA HIS A 46 1.05 -5.52 6.95
C HIS A 46 1.41 -4.40 7.94
N ALA A 47 0.56 -3.37 8.08
CA ALA A 47 0.81 -2.27 9.01
C ALA A 47 0.96 -2.79 10.46
N TRP A 48 2.00 -2.29 11.13
CA TRP A 48 2.24 -2.54 12.55
C TRP A 48 1.16 -1.86 13.41
N SER A 49 0.88 -2.39 14.60
CA SER A 49 -0.07 -1.77 15.55
C SER A 49 0.27 -0.32 15.84
N ALA A 50 1.56 0.05 15.88
CA ALA A 50 1.98 1.44 16.04
C ALA A 50 1.53 2.32 14.87
N GLN A 51 1.64 1.84 13.63
CA GLN A 51 1.18 2.56 12.45
C GLN A 51 -0.36 2.69 12.46
N ARG A 52 -1.07 1.60 12.76
CA ARG A 52 -2.54 1.59 12.91
C ARG A 52 -2.98 2.59 13.97
N PHE A 53 -2.33 2.57 15.15
CA PHE A 53 -2.61 3.50 16.23
C PHE A 53 -2.37 4.96 15.83
N LEU A 54 -1.20 5.27 15.24
CA LEU A 54 -0.87 6.64 14.84
C LEU A 54 -1.85 7.16 13.78
N THR A 55 -2.23 6.33 12.81
CA THR A 55 -3.21 6.69 11.80
C THR A 55 -4.55 7.00 12.43
N LEU A 56 -5.09 6.08 13.23
CA LEU A 56 -6.39 6.25 13.90
C LEU A 56 -6.41 7.51 14.79
N GLU A 57 -5.36 7.70 15.58
CA GLU A 57 -5.25 8.84 16.50
C GLU A 57 -5.13 10.16 15.74
N ALA A 58 -4.40 10.20 14.63
CA ALA A 58 -4.28 11.39 13.79
C ALA A 58 -5.62 11.79 13.16
N PHE A 59 -6.40 10.83 12.65
CA PHE A 59 -7.75 11.08 12.14
C PHE A 59 -8.67 11.63 13.22
N ARG A 60 -8.70 11.00 14.41
CA ARG A 60 -9.52 11.46 15.53
C ARG A 60 -9.16 12.87 16.00
N ARG A 61 -7.86 13.17 16.13
CA ARG A 61 -7.39 14.51 16.49
C ARG A 61 -7.71 15.57 15.45
N ALA A 62 -7.78 15.18 14.19
CA ALA A 62 -8.16 16.06 13.10
C ALA A 62 -9.68 16.26 12.98
N GLY A 63 -10.49 15.63 13.85
CA GLY A 63 -11.95 15.81 13.91
C GLY A 63 -12.76 14.87 13.04
N TRP A 64 -12.16 13.74 12.61
CA TRP A 64 -12.88 12.69 11.89
C TRP A 64 -13.55 11.70 12.85
N ASP A 65 -14.75 11.25 12.51
CA ASP A 65 -15.37 10.07 13.09
C ASP A 65 -14.98 8.83 12.27
N VAL A 66 -14.07 8.03 12.81
CA VAL A 66 -13.55 6.86 12.11
C VAL A 66 -14.47 5.68 12.37
N LEU A 67 -15.24 5.31 11.37
CA LEU A 67 -16.19 4.18 11.39
C LEU A 67 -15.47 2.84 11.46
N ALA A 68 -14.44 2.66 10.61
CA ALA A 68 -13.60 1.47 10.60
C ALA A 68 -12.24 1.74 9.93
N MET A 69 -11.28 0.84 10.18
CA MET A 69 -10.03 0.75 9.43
C MET A 69 -10.11 -0.50 8.55
N VAL A 70 -9.80 -0.33 7.27
CA VAL A 70 -9.90 -1.37 6.25
C VAL A 70 -8.54 -1.55 5.57
N ASN A 71 -8.12 -2.79 5.34
CA ASN A 71 -6.89 -3.03 4.60
C ASN A 71 -7.00 -2.50 3.17
N GLU A 72 -5.99 -1.79 2.70
CA GLU A 72 -5.96 -1.17 1.37
C GLU A 72 -6.28 -2.14 0.23
N PRO A 73 -5.76 -3.39 0.21
CA PRO A 73 -6.14 -4.34 -0.83
C PRO A 73 -7.62 -4.75 -0.78
N SER A 74 -8.26 -4.78 0.40
CA SER A 74 -9.71 -5.01 0.50
C SER A 74 -10.49 -3.88 -0.14
N ALA A 75 -10.08 -2.63 0.09
CA ALA A 75 -10.68 -1.46 -0.55
C ALA A 75 -10.52 -1.50 -2.08
N ALA A 76 -9.33 -1.81 -2.58
CA ALA A 76 -9.12 -2.03 -4.02
C ALA A 76 -10.00 -3.17 -4.56
N GLY A 77 -10.22 -4.20 -3.76
CA GLY A 77 -11.16 -5.30 -4.05
C GLY A 77 -12.59 -4.82 -4.22
N PHE A 78 -13.07 -3.90 -3.40
CA PHE A 78 -14.42 -3.32 -3.55
C PHE A 78 -14.56 -2.58 -4.88
N GLU A 79 -13.57 -1.75 -5.25
CA GLU A 79 -13.59 -1.06 -6.54
C GLU A 79 -13.61 -2.06 -7.70
N TYR A 80 -12.76 -3.10 -7.63
CA TYR A 80 -12.76 -4.14 -8.66
C TYR A 80 -14.11 -4.82 -8.81
N THR A 81 -14.69 -5.29 -7.70
CA THR A 81 -15.97 -6.01 -7.71
C THR A 81 -17.09 -5.12 -8.23
N HIS A 82 -17.09 -3.86 -7.85
CA HIS A 82 -18.08 -2.89 -8.34
C HIS A 82 -17.97 -2.67 -9.86
N ARG A 83 -16.76 -2.57 -10.40
CA ARG A 83 -16.51 -2.29 -11.82
C ARG A 83 -16.52 -3.52 -12.71
N HIS A 84 -16.09 -4.65 -12.19
CA HIS A 84 -15.81 -5.88 -12.96
C HIS A 84 -16.61 -7.09 -12.44
N ALA A 85 -17.79 -6.87 -11.87
CA ALA A 85 -18.65 -7.92 -11.31
C ALA A 85 -18.82 -9.13 -12.24
N GLY A 86 -18.92 -8.90 -13.56
CA GLY A 86 -19.08 -9.95 -14.57
C GLY A 86 -17.85 -10.88 -14.75
N THR A 87 -16.69 -10.56 -14.17
CA THR A 87 -15.50 -11.42 -14.22
C THR A 87 -15.46 -12.42 -13.06
N LEU A 88 -16.17 -12.13 -11.98
CA LEU A 88 -16.35 -13.00 -10.81
C LEU A 88 -17.46 -14.01 -11.04
N ASN A 89 -17.25 -15.24 -10.63
CA ASN A 89 -18.24 -16.32 -10.74
C ASN A 89 -17.85 -17.48 -9.81
N SER A 90 -18.61 -18.57 -9.78
CA SER A 90 -18.37 -19.72 -8.90
C SER A 90 -17.00 -20.40 -9.05
N LYS A 91 -16.27 -20.15 -10.14
CA LYS A 91 -14.90 -20.68 -10.37
C LYS A 91 -13.82 -19.62 -10.17
N ARG A 92 -14.18 -18.34 -10.23
CA ARG A 92 -13.27 -17.20 -10.10
C ARG A 92 -13.78 -16.32 -8.98
N THR A 93 -13.33 -16.62 -7.79
CA THR A 93 -13.80 -16.03 -6.53
C THR A 93 -12.78 -15.11 -5.88
N ALA A 94 -11.62 -14.92 -6.50
CA ALA A 94 -10.58 -14.08 -5.97
C ALA A 94 -9.98 -13.15 -7.03
N ILE A 95 -9.35 -12.10 -6.60
CA ILE A 95 -8.58 -11.13 -7.37
C ILE A 95 -7.18 -11.00 -6.78
N LEU A 96 -6.20 -10.78 -7.64
CA LEU A 96 -4.86 -10.40 -7.22
C LEU A 96 -4.72 -8.88 -7.40
N VAL A 97 -4.63 -8.15 -6.32
CA VAL A 97 -4.39 -6.70 -6.31
C VAL A 97 -2.89 -6.48 -6.43
N TYR A 98 -2.49 -5.63 -7.36
CA TYR A 98 -1.12 -5.16 -7.60
C TYR A 98 -1.11 -3.67 -7.33
N ASP A 99 -0.56 -3.27 -6.19
CA ASP A 99 -0.49 -1.87 -5.77
C ASP A 99 0.97 -1.37 -5.82
N LEU A 100 1.25 -0.52 -6.80
CA LEU A 100 2.55 0.14 -6.93
C LEU A 100 2.39 1.61 -6.57
N GLY A 101 2.77 1.94 -5.35
CA GLY A 101 2.71 3.28 -4.78
C GLY A 101 3.88 4.17 -5.18
N GLY A 102 4.11 5.24 -4.41
CA GLY A 102 5.25 6.14 -4.57
C GLY A 102 6.57 5.51 -4.14
N GLY A 103 6.61 4.85 -2.99
CA GLY A 103 7.82 4.25 -2.40
C GLY A 103 7.70 2.76 -2.08
N THR A 104 6.53 2.15 -2.26
CA THR A 104 6.28 0.75 -1.90
C THR A 104 5.51 0.02 -2.99
N PHE A 105 5.67 -1.29 -2.99
CA PHE A 105 4.89 -2.22 -3.78
C PHE A 105 4.22 -3.23 -2.85
N ASP A 106 2.93 -3.47 -3.05
CA ASP A 106 2.14 -4.49 -2.36
C ASP A 106 1.34 -5.32 -3.37
N ALA A 107 1.33 -6.64 -3.17
CA ALA A 107 0.47 -7.56 -3.89
C ALA A 107 -0.35 -8.38 -2.91
N SER A 108 -1.66 -8.52 -3.14
CA SER A 108 -2.55 -9.23 -2.23
C SER A 108 -3.59 -10.03 -2.98
N ILE A 109 -3.80 -11.29 -2.58
CA ILE A 109 -4.97 -12.06 -3.01
C ILE A 109 -6.15 -11.66 -2.13
N VAL A 110 -7.21 -11.19 -2.74
CA VAL A 110 -8.47 -10.85 -2.09
C VAL A 110 -9.55 -11.80 -2.59
N SER A 111 -10.09 -12.63 -1.71
CA SER A 111 -11.30 -13.39 -1.96
C SER A 111 -12.49 -12.42 -2.05
N ALA A 112 -13.34 -12.60 -3.05
CA ALA A 112 -14.54 -11.79 -3.28
C ALA A 112 -15.71 -12.73 -3.52
N THR A 113 -16.35 -13.17 -2.44
CA THR A 113 -17.50 -14.08 -2.47
C THR A 113 -18.78 -13.31 -2.17
N GLY A 114 -19.53 -13.00 -3.19
CA GLY A 114 -20.67 -12.09 -3.06
C GLY A 114 -20.20 -10.68 -2.66
N THR A 115 -20.67 -10.19 -1.52
CA THR A 115 -20.27 -8.90 -0.96
C THR A 115 -19.14 -9.01 0.08
N LEU A 116 -18.74 -10.22 0.47
CA LEU A 116 -17.69 -10.46 1.45
C LEU A 116 -16.32 -10.45 0.77
N HIS A 117 -15.43 -9.62 1.28
CA HIS A 117 -14.03 -9.53 0.85
C HIS A 117 -13.09 -9.91 2.00
N GLU A 118 -12.07 -10.70 1.68
CA GLU A 118 -11.09 -11.19 2.65
C GLU A 118 -9.69 -11.26 2.01
N VAL A 119 -8.69 -10.72 2.69
CA VAL A 119 -7.29 -10.84 2.26
C VAL A 119 -6.78 -12.22 2.63
N MET A 120 -6.46 -13.03 1.62
CA MET A 120 -5.99 -14.40 1.76
C MET A 120 -4.47 -14.50 1.89
N GLY A 121 -3.75 -13.53 1.40
CA GLY A 121 -2.30 -13.47 1.46
C GLY A 121 -1.77 -12.20 0.80
N SER A 122 -0.62 -11.75 1.28
CA SER A 122 0.03 -10.54 0.76
C SER A 122 1.54 -10.73 0.68
N ARG A 123 2.16 -10.01 -0.24
CA ARG A 123 3.61 -9.86 -0.39
C ARG A 123 3.89 -8.41 -0.76
N GLY A 124 5.07 -7.90 -0.39
CA GLY A 124 5.41 -6.52 -0.67
C GLY A 124 6.91 -6.24 -0.67
N LEU A 125 7.27 -5.09 -1.22
CA LEU A 125 8.60 -4.50 -1.22
C LEU A 125 8.51 -3.08 -0.66
N ASN A 126 9.29 -2.81 0.38
CA ASN A 126 9.25 -1.52 1.09
C ASN A 126 10.14 -0.44 0.44
N MET A 127 10.85 -0.77 -0.63
CA MET A 127 11.79 0.13 -1.31
C MET A 127 11.72 -0.04 -2.83
N VAL A 128 10.51 -0.22 -3.37
CA VAL A 128 10.25 -0.21 -4.81
C VAL A 128 8.94 0.54 -5.06
N GLY A 129 9.03 1.66 -5.73
CA GLY A 129 7.87 2.49 -6.03
C GLY A 129 8.16 3.55 -7.09
N GLY A 130 7.26 4.50 -7.23
CA GLY A 130 7.35 5.60 -8.17
C GLY A 130 8.64 6.41 -8.06
N ASP A 131 9.13 6.60 -6.83
CA ASP A 131 10.34 7.37 -6.53
C ASP A 131 11.61 6.70 -7.08
N ASP A 132 11.66 5.36 -7.11
CA ASP A 132 12.80 4.64 -7.70
C ASP A 132 12.85 4.82 -9.21
N PHE A 133 11.70 4.89 -9.88
CA PHE A 133 11.65 5.22 -11.31
C PHE A 133 12.14 6.64 -11.58
N ASP A 134 11.90 7.60 -10.68
CA ASP A 134 12.40 8.96 -10.78
C ASP A 134 13.94 8.98 -10.72
N VAL A 135 14.51 8.24 -9.79
CA VAL A 135 15.97 8.09 -9.66
C VAL A 135 16.59 7.42 -10.90
N VAL A 136 15.94 6.37 -11.44
CA VAL A 136 16.39 5.73 -12.68
C VAL A 136 16.38 6.71 -13.85
N LEU A 137 15.32 7.50 -14.00
CA LEU A 137 15.21 8.50 -15.06
C LEU A 137 16.26 9.60 -14.90
N ALA A 138 16.41 10.15 -13.69
CA ALA A 138 17.42 11.16 -13.38
C ALA A 138 18.84 10.66 -13.70
N THR A 139 19.13 9.40 -13.34
CA THR A 139 20.43 8.77 -13.62
C THR A 139 20.71 8.67 -15.12
N ARG A 140 19.69 8.29 -15.92
CA ARG A 140 19.83 8.19 -17.39
C ARG A 140 20.02 9.55 -18.04
N LEU A 141 19.33 10.58 -17.57
CA LEU A 141 19.46 11.95 -18.04
C LEU A 141 20.84 12.53 -17.67
N ALA A 142 21.32 12.35 -16.44
CA ALA A 142 22.64 12.76 -16.02
C ALA A 142 23.73 12.11 -16.89
N ALA A 143 23.64 10.80 -17.11
CA ALA A 143 24.58 10.08 -17.98
C ALA A 143 24.56 10.63 -19.42
N ALA A 144 23.42 10.94 -19.98
CA ALA A 144 23.27 11.54 -21.31
C ALA A 144 23.86 12.96 -21.36
N ALA A 145 23.87 13.68 -20.23
CA ALA A 145 24.53 14.98 -20.08
C ALA A 145 26.05 14.88 -19.85
N GLY A 146 26.59 13.66 -19.72
CA GLY A 146 28.02 13.44 -19.40
C GLY A 146 28.40 13.69 -17.93
N THR A 147 27.44 13.60 -17.03
CA THR A 147 27.58 13.83 -15.59
C THR A 147 27.00 12.68 -14.77
N ASP A 148 27.03 12.81 -13.46
CA ASP A 148 26.43 11.88 -12.48
C ASP A 148 26.03 12.63 -11.20
N SER A 149 25.35 11.95 -10.27
CA SER A 149 24.89 12.53 -9.00
C SER A 149 26.03 13.17 -8.18
N GLY A 150 27.20 12.51 -8.12
CA GLY A 150 28.35 13.01 -7.37
C GLY A 150 28.96 14.28 -7.94
N LYS A 151 28.86 14.48 -9.26
CA LYS A 151 29.37 15.69 -9.93
C LYS A 151 28.39 16.85 -9.90
N LEU A 152 27.08 16.57 -9.89
CA LEU A 152 26.03 17.59 -9.81
C LEU A 152 25.94 18.24 -8.42
N GLY A 153 26.24 17.48 -7.35
CA GLY A 153 25.99 17.89 -5.97
C GLY A 153 24.53 17.73 -5.57
N ASP A 154 24.29 17.70 -4.25
CA ASP A 154 23.00 17.29 -3.67
C ASP A 154 21.80 18.10 -4.18
N GLU A 155 21.90 19.44 -4.14
CA GLU A 155 20.78 20.31 -4.52
C GLU A 155 20.38 20.17 -6.02
N ALA A 156 21.38 20.08 -6.91
CA ALA A 156 21.11 19.91 -8.34
C ALA A 156 20.61 18.49 -8.67
N TRP A 157 21.07 17.50 -7.90
CA TRP A 157 20.59 16.11 -8.02
C TRP A 157 19.14 15.97 -7.56
N GLU A 158 18.78 16.52 -6.40
CA GLU A 158 17.39 16.52 -5.90
C GLU A 158 16.44 17.21 -6.89
N ARG A 159 16.85 18.35 -7.44
CA ARG A 159 16.07 19.05 -8.47
C ARG A 159 15.90 18.20 -9.73
N LEU A 160 16.95 17.50 -10.17
CA LEU A 160 16.85 16.62 -11.34
C LEU A 160 15.90 15.44 -11.09
N ILE A 161 15.85 14.90 -9.86
CA ILE A 161 14.85 13.87 -9.48
C ILE A 161 13.45 14.43 -9.54
N GLU A 162 13.22 15.66 -9.05
CA GLU A 162 11.91 16.32 -9.08
C GLU A 162 11.45 16.59 -10.53
N ASP A 163 12.31 17.15 -11.36
CA ASP A 163 12.05 17.37 -12.78
C ASP A 163 11.82 16.04 -13.54
N SER A 164 12.50 14.98 -13.14
CA SER A 164 12.31 13.63 -13.69
C SER A 164 10.95 13.03 -13.28
N ARG A 165 10.50 13.26 -12.04
CA ARG A 165 9.15 12.88 -11.57
C ARG A 165 8.09 13.53 -12.45
N ASP A 166 8.16 14.84 -12.61
CA ASP A 166 7.21 15.61 -13.41
C ASP A 166 7.18 15.09 -14.87
N ALA A 167 8.34 14.85 -15.45
CA ALA A 167 8.44 14.30 -16.80
C ALA A 167 7.85 12.89 -16.89
N LYS A 168 8.15 12.00 -15.91
CA LYS A 168 7.63 10.62 -15.84
C LYS A 168 6.10 10.60 -15.77
N GLU A 169 5.50 11.48 -14.96
CA GLU A 169 4.05 11.53 -14.76
C GLU A 169 3.28 11.97 -16.02
N THR A 170 3.95 12.65 -16.95
CA THR A 170 3.37 13.05 -18.26
C THR A 170 3.48 11.97 -19.32
N LEU A 171 4.18 10.84 -19.07
CA LEU A 171 4.40 9.81 -20.07
C LEU A 171 3.12 9.11 -20.49
N SER A 172 2.96 8.95 -21.77
CA SER A 172 1.88 8.21 -22.42
C SER A 172 2.42 7.05 -23.24
N PRO A 173 1.59 6.07 -23.66
CA PRO A 173 2.03 4.98 -24.53
C PRO A 173 2.61 5.44 -25.88
N SER A 174 2.32 6.67 -26.31
CA SER A 174 2.79 7.26 -27.56
C SER A 174 4.05 8.13 -27.41
N THR A 175 4.50 8.41 -26.20
CA THR A 175 5.70 9.21 -25.93
C THR A 175 6.94 8.51 -26.48
N LYS A 176 7.78 9.23 -27.25
CA LYS A 176 9.00 8.70 -27.85
C LYS A 176 10.27 9.22 -27.18
N PHE A 177 10.23 10.44 -26.68
CA PHE A 177 11.38 11.13 -26.10
C PHE A 177 10.98 11.78 -24.77
N ILE A 178 11.94 11.88 -23.87
CA ILE A 178 11.83 12.59 -22.59
C ILE A 178 12.89 13.69 -22.61
N THR A 179 12.47 14.92 -22.31
CA THR A 179 13.38 16.08 -22.23
C THR A 179 13.26 16.71 -20.86
N VAL A 180 14.39 16.81 -20.16
CA VAL A 180 14.48 17.41 -18.82
C VAL A 180 15.74 18.28 -18.76
N PRO A 181 15.72 19.44 -18.10
CA PRO A 181 16.92 20.24 -17.90
C PRO A 181 17.90 19.55 -16.92
N VAL A 182 19.14 19.41 -17.33
CA VAL A 182 20.25 18.97 -16.46
C VAL A 182 21.24 20.12 -16.38
N ASP A 183 21.47 20.65 -15.19
CA ASP A 183 22.30 21.85 -14.97
C ASP A 183 21.90 23.01 -15.89
N GLY A 184 20.59 23.24 -16.00
CA GLY A 184 20.01 24.33 -16.82
C GLY A 184 20.06 24.11 -18.35
N LYS A 185 20.54 22.95 -18.83
CA LYS A 185 20.58 22.62 -20.25
C LYS A 185 19.57 21.51 -20.57
N PRO A 186 18.76 21.64 -21.62
CA PRO A 186 17.82 20.60 -21.99
C PRO A 186 18.56 19.34 -22.47
N VAL A 187 18.26 18.20 -21.86
CA VAL A 187 18.78 16.88 -22.22
C VAL A 187 17.61 16.02 -22.66
N THR A 188 17.76 15.38 -23.81
CA THR A 188 16.72 14.52 -24.39
C THR A 188 17.22 13.09 -24.52
N ILE A 189 16.43 12.14 -24.03
CA ILE A 189 16.68 10.70 -24.19
C ILE A 189 15.46 10.02 -24.83
N PRO A 190 15.66 8.90 -25.56
CA PRO A 190 14.56 8.05 -25.98
C PRO A 190 13.85 7.46 -24.77
N VAL A 191 12.51 7.35 -24.84
CA VAL A 191 11.73 6.70 -23.75
C VAL A 191 12.11 5.23 -23.61
N THR A 192 12.59 4.60 -24.67
CA THR A 192 13.07 3.20 -24.67
C THR A 192 14.25 2.99 -23.74
N ASP A 193 15.18 3.93 -23.68
CA ASP A 193 16.38 3.86 -22.84
C ASP A 193 15.99 3.93 -21.34
N PHE A 194 15.02 4.79 -21.02
CA PHE A 194 14.44 4.83 -19.68
C PHE A 194 13.72 3.52 -19.35
N TYR A 195 12.87 3.01 -20.26
CA TYR A 195 12.11 1.79 -20.02
C TYR A 195 12.99 0.55 -19.89
N GLU A 196 14.07 0.46 -20.65
CA GLU A 196 15.05 -0.62 -20.51
C GLU A 196 15.70 -0.59 -19.12
N ALA A 197 16.13 0.58 -18.66
CA ALA A 197 16.73 0.74 -17.34
C ALA A 197 15.74 0.53 -16.17
N ALA A 198 14.44 0.83 -16.39
CA ALA A 198 13.40 0.73 -15.37
C ALA A 198 12.70 -0.65 -15.33
N THR A 199 12.84 -1.47 -16.38
CA THR A 199 12.22 -2.81 -16.44
C THR A 199 12.59 -3.70 -15.24
N PRO A 200 13.85 -3.76 -14.77
CA PRO A 200 14.21 -4.56 -13.59
C PRO A 200 13.41 -4.22 -12.33
N LEU A 201 12.98 -2.96 -12.13
CA LEU A 201 12.13 -2.60 -11.01
C LEU A 201 10.74 -3.24 -11.11
N VAL A 202 10.16 -3.30 -12.31
CA VAL A 202 8.87 -3.97 -12.52
C VAL A 202 9.02 -5.49 -12.38
N GLU A 203 10.12 -6.05 -12.87
CA GLU A 203 10.42 -7.49 -12.73
C GLU A 203 10.58 -7.88 -11.25
N ALA A 204 11.23 -7.04 -10.44
CA ALA A 204 11.34 -7.26 -9.01
C ALA A 204 9.97 -7.30 -8.30
N THR A 205 8.99 -6.50 -8.75
CA THR A 205 7.61 -6.58 -8.21
C THR A 205 6.93 -7.90 -8.60
N ILE A 206 7.17 -8.42 -9.80
CA ILE A 206 6.64 -9.72 -10.25
C ILE A 206 7.29 -10.85 -9.45
N GLU A 207 8.59 -10.81 -9.23
CA GLU A 207 9.32 -11.78 -8.40
C GLU A 207 8.79 -11.78 -6.96
N ALA A 208 8.57 -10.61 -6.36
CA ALA A 208 8.03 -10.49 -5.01
C ALA A 208 6.63 -11.13 -4.86
N MET A 209 5.81 -11.11 -5.91
CA MET A 209 4.48 -11.72 -5.88
C MET A 209 4.45 -13.20 -6.33
N GLU A 210 5.58 -13.79 -6.78
CA GLU A 210 5.64 -15.22 -7.18
C GLU A 210 5.01 -16.18 -6.16
N PRO A 211 5.18 -16.01 -4.83
CA PRO A 211 4.53 -16.89 -3.85
C PRO A 211 2.99 -16.84 -3.86
N LEU A 212 2.39 -15.84 -4.50
CA LEU A 212 0.95 -15.69 -4.69
C LEU A 212 0.46 -16.28 -6.02
N LEU A 213 1.38 -16.77 -6.85
CA LEU A 213 1.11 -17.32 -8.18
C LEU A 213 1.14 -18.85 -8.15
N VAL A 214 0.54 -19.46 -9.14
CA VAL A 214 0.58 -20.91 -9.34
C VAL A 214 1.59 -21.23 -10.42
N PRO A 215 2.59 -22.10 -10.19
CA PRO A 215 3.56 -22.46 -11.22
C PRO A 215 2.88 -23.22 -12.37
N ASP A 216 3.23 -22.88 -13.60
CA ASP A 216 2.87 -23.67 -14.78
C ASP A 216 3.81 -24.88 -14.97
N ALA A 217 3.65 -25.61 -16.07
CA ALA A 217 4.46 -26.80 -16.38
C ALA A 217 5.97 -26.50 -16.55
N SER A 218 6.34 -25.22 -16.78
CA SER A 218 7.73 -24.77 -16.88
C SER A 218 8.27 -24.19 -15.56
N GLY A 219 7.44 -24.17 -14.51
CA GLY A 219 7.77 -23.57 -13.20
C GLY A 219 7.54 -22.07 -13.14
N VAL A 220 6.97 -21.48 -14.19
CA VAL A 220 6.74 -20.04 -14.27
C VAL A 220 5.39 -19.71 -13.62
N GLY A 221 5.39 -18.78 -12.63
CA GLY A 221 4.18 -18.38 -11.91
C GLY A 221 3.12 -17.75 -12.81
N GLN A 222 1.88 -18.19 -12.69
CA GLN A 222 0.71 -17.69 -13.41
C GLN A 222 -0.43 -17.37 -12.45
N LEU A 223 -1.40 -16.59 -12.91
CA LEU A 223 -2.63 -16.38 -12.16
C LEU A 223 -3.39 -17.70 -12.00
N GLY A 224 -3.71 -18.08 -10.77
CA GLY A 224 -4.53 -19.24 -10.47
C GLY A 224 -5.86 -19.27 -11.24
N GLY A 225 -6.45 -20.45 -11.36
CA GLY A 225 -7.72 -20.63 -12.05
C GLY A 225 -8.90 -19.95 -11.36
N ASP A 226 -8.80 -19.76 -10.06
CA ASP A 226 -9.72 -19.09 -9.15
C ASP A 226 -9.57 -17.56 -9.15
N ILE A 227 -8.47 -17.04 -9.68
CA ILE A 227 -8.22 -15.59 -9.80
C ILE A 227 -8.97 -15.04 -11.02
N ALA A 228 -9.89 -14.11 -10.80
CA ALA A 228 -10.63 -13.43 -11.86
C ALA A 228 -9.73 -12.51 -12.70
N GLY A 229 -8.81 -11.79 -12.03
CA GLY A 229 -7.85 -10.91 -12.69
C GLY A 229 -6.78 -10.37 -11.77
N LEU A 230 -5.74 -9.80 -12.38
CA LEU A 230 -4.75 -8.95 -11.74
C LEU A 230 -5.26 -7.51 -11.81
N TYR A 231 -5.56 -6.91 -10.68
CA TYR A 231 -6.06 -5.53 -10.59
C TYR A 231 -4.94 -4.58 -10.22
N VAL A 232 -4.61 -3.69 -11.15
CA VAL A 232 -3.47 -2.77 -11.05
C VAL A 232 -3.93 -1.42 -10.52
N VAL A 233 -3.41 -1.06 -9.37
CA VAL A 233 -3.69 0.18 -8.63
C VAL A 233 -2.38 0.85 -8.20
N GLY A 234 -2.47 1.97 -7.50
CA GLY A 234 -1.32 2.76 -7.06
C GLY A 234 -0.84 3.77 -8.11
N GLY A 235 -0.32 4.91 -7.64
CA GLY A 235 0.13 6.01 -8.50
C GLY A 235 1.30 5.63 -9.40
N GLY A 236 2.28 4.86 -8.88
CA GLY A 236 3.45 4.37 -9.63
C GLY A 236 3.06 3.47 -10.83
N SER A 237 1.93 2.77 -10.74
CA SER A 237 1.41 1.95 -11.82
C SER A 237 0.84 2.74 -13.01
N GLN A 238 0.79 4.07 -12.93
CA GLN A 238 0.43 4.92 -14.07
C GLN A 238 1.48 4.90 -15.18
N LEU A 239 2.72 4.60 -14.84
CA LEU A 239 3.79 4.46 -15.82
C LEU A 239 3.42 3.40 -16.88
N PRO A 240 3.38 3.75 -18.19
CA PRO A 240 2.96 2.83 -19.24
C PRO A 240 3.78 1.53 -19.33
N LEU A 241 5.04 1.57 -18.89
CA LEU A 241 5.92 0.42 -18.77
C LEU A 241 5.30 -0.70 -17.91
N VAL A 242 4.75 -0.33 -16.74
CA VAL A 242 4.17 -1.29 -15.79
C VAL A 242 3.06 -2.10 -16.45
N ALA A 243 2.08 -1.42 -17.02
CA ALA A 243 0.96 -2.10 -17.70
C ALA A 243 1.43 -2.96 -18.89
N ARG A 244 2.48 -2.54 -19.60
CA ARG A 244 3.07 -3.29 -20.72
C ARG A 244 3.71 -4.60 -20.25
N VAL A 245 4.55 -4.54 -19.22
CA VAL A 245 5.23 -5.71 -18.66
C VAL A 245 4.23 -6.69 -18.06
N LEU A 246 3.29 -6.20 -17.25
CA LEU A 246 2.26 -7.04 -16.64
C LEU A 246 1.38 -7.73 -17.70
N ARG A 247 0.96 -7.02 -18.76
CA ARG A 247 0.17 -7.63 -19.85
C ARG A 247 0.97 -8.64 -20.67
N SER A 248 2.26 -8.41 -20.86
CA SER A 248 3.14 -9.40 -21.50
C SER A 248 3.19 -10.71 -20.71
N ARG A 249 3.18 -10.62 -19.37
CA ARG A 249 3.30 -11.76 -18.47
C ARG A 249 1.96 -12.46 -18.20
N PHE A 250 0.88 -11.70 -17.91
CA PHE A 250 -0.41 -12.21 -17.44
C PHE A 250 -1.55 -12.08 -18.45
N GLY A 251 -1.28 -11.49 -19.61
CA GLY A 251 -2.22 -11.42 -20.72
C GLY A 251 -3.44 -10.55 -20.45
N ARG A 252 -4.60 -11.04 -20.92
CA ARG A 252 -5.87 -10.29 -20.88
C ARG A 252 -6.49 -10.17 -19.50
N ARG A 253 -6.01 -10.90 -18.50
CA ARG A 253 -6.51 -10.82 -17.12
C ARG A 253 -5.93 -9.65 -16.33
N VAL A 254 -5.14 -8.78 -16.97
CA VAL A 254 -4.63 -7.54 -16.36
C VAL A 254 -5.67 -6.42 -16.54
N HIS A 255 -6.31 -6.04 -15.45
CA HIS A 255 -7.26 -4.94 -15.37
C HIS A 255 -6.59 -3.78 -14.63
N ARG A 256 -6.75 -2.58 -15.12
CA ARG A 256 -6.21 -1.37 -14.48
C ARG A 256 -7.35 -0.51 -14.00
N SER A 257 -7.27 0.02 -12.78
CA SER A 257 -8.18 1.06 -12.32
C SER A 257 -8.09 2.28 -13.24
N PRO A 258 -9.20 2.90 -13.64
CA PRO A 258 -9.17 4.16 -14.36
C PRO A 258 -8.62 5.31 -13.50
N HIS A 259 -8.60 5.13 -12.18
CA HIS A 259 -8.12 6.09 -11.19
C HIS A 259 -7.10 5.43 -10.25
N THR A 260 -6.01 4.89 -10.81
CA THR A 260 -5.04 4.08 -10.06
C THR A 260 -4.55 4.74 -8.78
N ALA A 261 -4.28 6.04 -8.77
CA ALA A 261 -3.83 6.78 -7.58
C ALA A 261 -4.93 7.02 -6.53
N ALA A 262 -6.21 6.85 -6.90
CA ALA A 262 -7.36 7.06 -6.01
C ALA A 262 -8.18 5.79 -5.77
N SER A 263 -7.75 4.67 -6.30
CA SER A 263 -8.46 3.39 -6.27
C SER A 263 -8.86 2.96 -4.86
N THR A 264 -7.91 3.00 -3.93
CA THR A 264 -8.15 2.69 -2.52
C THR A 264 -9.21 3.62 -1.91
N ALA A 265 -9.11 4.94 -2.14
CA ALA A 265 -10.10 5.90 -1.63
C ALA A 265 -11.49 5.68 -2.22
N ILE A 266 -11.57 5.36 -3.52
CA ILE A 266 -12.83 5.01 -4.19
C ILE A 266 -13.41 3.73 -3.61
N GLY A 267 -12.58 2.71 -3.40
CA GLY A 267 -12.99 1.46 -2.79
C GLY A 267 -13.50 1.64 -1.35
N LEU A 268 -12.84 2.49 -0.56
CA LEU A 268 -13.29 2.85 0.79
C LEU A 268 -14.66 3.57 0.75
N ALA A 269 -14.85 4.49 -0.20
CA ALA A 269 -16.13 5.17 -0.39
C ALA A 269 -17.24 4.19 -0.77
N ILE A 270 -16.96 3.23 -1.65
CA ILE A 270 -17.89 2.14 -2.00
C ILE A 270 -18.18 1.28 -0.76
N GLY A 271 -17.16 0.94 0.03
CA GLY A 271 -17.32 0.16 1.26
C GLY A 271 -18.08 0.90 2.37
N ALA A 272 -18.05 2.22 2.37
CA ALA A 272 -18.81 3.07 3.29
C ALA A 272 -20.29 3.23 2.90
N ASP A 273 -20.64 2.91 1.66
CA ASP A 273 -22.03 3.00 1.19
C ASP A 273 -22.85 1.82 1.73
N PRO A 274 -23.85 2.08 2.62
CA PRO A 274 -24.70 1.01 3.15
C PRO A 274 -25.49 0.25 2.06
N GLU A 275 -25.79 0.91 0.93
CA GLU A 275 -26.53 0.28 -0.19
C GLU A 275 -25.64 -0.71 -0.96
N ALA A 276 -24.34 -0.51 -0.98
CA ALA A 276 -23.40 -1.44 -1.61
C ALA A 276 -23.26 -2.76 -0.84
N ALA A 277 -23.59 -2.78 0.46
CA ALA A 277 -23.62 -3.92 1.37
C ALA A 277 -22.31 -4.73 1.42
N TYR A 278 -21.17 -4.12 1.05
CA TYR A 278 -19.89 -4.78 1.13
C TYR A 278 -19.46 -4.99 2.59
N THR A 279 -18.92 -6.15 2.86
CA THR A 279 -18.39 -6.51 4.16
C THR A 279 -16.95 -6.98 4.03
N VAL A 280 -16.13 -6.69 5.03
CA VAL A 280 -14.75 -7.17 5.12
C VAL A 280 -14.65 -8.17 6.26
N ARG A 281 -14.00 -9.28 5.99
CA ARG A 281 -13.43 -10.12 7.04
C ARG A 281 -11.92 -9.84 7.06
N GLU A 282 -11.46 -9.29 8.15
CA GLU A 282 -10.05 -9.03 8.34
C GLU A 282 -9.48 -10.00 9.38
N GLN A 283 -8.30 -10.54 9.05
CA GLN A 283 -7.51 -11.34 9.96
C GLN A 283 -6.39 -10.48 10.53
N LEU A 284 -6.04 -10.74 11.77
CA LEU A 284 -4.85 -10.12 12.35
C LEU A 284 -3.62 -10.67 11.63
N SER A 285 -2.94 -9.82 10.86
CA SER A 285 -1.72 -10.21 10.13
C SER A 285 -0.55 -10.57 11.04
N ARG A 286 -0.65 -10.24 12.34
CA ARG A 286 0.40 -10.45 13.33
C ARG A 286 -0.19 -11.00 14.62
N GLY A 287 0.56 -11.89 15.25
CA GLY A 287 0.32 -12.30 16.62
C GLY A 287 0.90 -11.31 17.62
N VAL A 288 0.46 -11.41 18.86
CA VAL A 288 1.00 -10.64 19.98
C VAL A 288 1.41 -11.61 21.08
N GLY A 289 2.56 -11.42 21.64
CA GLY A 289 3.04 -12.19 22.77
C GLY A 289 3.85 -11.37 23.74
N VAL A 290 4.26 -12.01 24.82
CA VAL A 290 5.07 -11.40 25.87
C VAL A 290 6.25 -12.28 26.24
N PHE A 291 7.43 -11.70 26.33
CA PHE A 291 8.59 -12.39 26.89
C PHE A 291 8.48 -12.52 28.40
N ARG A 292 8.77 -13.71 28.89
CA ARG A 292 8.68 -14.08 30.30
C ARG A 292 9.99 -14.68 30.78
N GLU A 293 10.40 -14.28 31.97
CA GLU A 293 11.48 -14.94 32.68
C GLU A 293 10.95 -16.20 33.38
N ARG A 294 11.73 -17.27 33.33
CA ARG A 294 11.50 -18.50 34.07
C ARG A 294 12.75 -18.85 34.88
N GLU A 295 12.59 -19.67 35.91
CA GLU A 295 13.69 -20.18 36.75
C GLU A 295 14.61 -19.05 37.25
N ALA A 296 14.03 -18.02 37.87
CA ALA A 296 14.72 -16.88 38.42
C ALA A 296 15.61 -16.12 37.40
N GLY A 297 15.16 -16.03 36.14
CA GLY A 297 15.88 -15.31 35.07
C GLY A 297 16.86 -16.16 34.26
N SER A 298 16.98 -17.45 34.57
CA SER A 298 17.86 -18.38 33.82
C SER A 298 17.31 -18.68 32.41
N PHE A 299 15.99 -18.56 32.24
CA PHE A 299 15.29 -18.85 30.99
C PHE A 299 14.40 -17.68 30.59
N ILE A 300 14.42 -17.35 29.30
CA ILE A 300 13.43 -16.45 28.67
C ILE A 300 12.50 -17.34 27.83
N SER A 301 11.20 -17.28 28.07
CA SER A 301 10.18 -17.94 27.27
C SER A 301 9.27 -16.90 26.64
N PHE A 302 8.73 -17.21 25.48
CA PHE A 302 7.71 -16.40 24.83
C PHE A 302 6.33 -17.00 25.13
N ASP A 303 5.40 -16.17 25.57
CA ASP A 303 4.00 -16.57 25.81
C ASP A 303 3.14 -15.87 24.75
N THR A 304 2.60 -16.65 23.84
CA THR A 304 1.67 -16.16 22.82
C THR A 304 0.35 -15.76 23.47
N LEU A 305 -0.04 -14.54 23.29
CA LEU A 305 -1.33 -14.01 23.73
C LEU A 305 -2.37 -14.11 22.63
N LEU A 306 -1.97 -13.80 21.42
CA LEU A 306 -2.79 -13.78 20.22
C LEU A 306 -2.00 -14.38 19.06
N GLU A 307 -2.59 -15.36 18.39
CA GLU A 307 -1.97 -15.96 17.21
C GLU A 307 -2.13 -15.06 15.98
N PRO A 308 -1.16 -15.07 15.05
CA PRO A 308 -1.38 -14.50 13.72
C PRO A 308 -2.60 -15.17 13.06
N ASN A 309 -3.27 -14.45 12.20
CA ASN A 309 -4.48 -14.88 11.48
C ASN A 309 -5.68 -15.20 12.39
N THR A 310 -5.68 -14.67 13.63
CA THR A 310 -6.88 -14.74 14.48
C THR A 310 -8.00 -13.97 13.80
N GLU A 311 -9.11 -14.65 13.54
CA GLU A 311 -10.31 -14.05 12.94
C GLU A 311 -11.16 -13.38 14.01
N LEU A 312 -11.69 -12.21 13.68
CA LEU A 312 -12.69 -11.49 14.47
C LEU A 312 -13.86 -11.11 13.56
N ALA A 313 -15.07 -11.34 14.04
CA ALA A 313 -16.25 -10.84 13.35
C ALA A 313 -16.33 -9.30 13.44
N PRO A 314 -16.93 -8.60 12.47
CA PRO A 314 -17.13 -7.17 12.55
C PRO A 314 -17.82 -6.76 13.86
N GLY A 315 -17.21 -5.85 14.61
CA GLY A 315 -17.70 -5.38 15.91
C GLY A 315 -17.45 -6.32 17.09
N GLU A 316 -16.82 -7.47 16.89
CA GLU A 316 -16.43 -8.39 17.96
C GLU A 316 -15.17 -7.86 18.68
N THR A 317 -15.15 -8.03 20.01
CA THR A 317 -13.99 -7.70 20.82
C THR A 317 -13.46 -8.97 21.49
N LEU A 318 -12.21 -9.31 21.19
CA LEU A 318 -11.53 -10.41 21.87
C LEU A 318 -10.74 -9.88 23.06
N THR A 319 -11.09 -10.35 24.27
CA THR A 319 -10.37 -10.03 25.49
C THR A 319 -9.57 -11.25 25.95
N ILE A 320 -8.25 -11.08 26.02
CA ILE A 320 -7.34 -12.12 26.50
C ILE A 320 -6.81 -11.74 27.87
N LYS A 321 -7.03 -12.59 28.86
CA LYS A 321 -6.53 -12.41 30.22
C LYS A 321 -5.46 -13.45 30.54
N ARG A 322 -4.32 -12.99 31.02
CA ARG A 322 -3.23 -13.83 31.53
C ARG A 322 -2.87 -13.41 32.94
N CYS A 323 -2.52 -14.36 33.77
CA CYS A 323 -2.04 -14.14 35.11
C CYS A 323 -0.65 -14.75 35.26
N TYR A 324 0.29 -13.95 35.73
CA TYR A 324 1.67 -14.33 35.95
C TYR A 324 2.05 -14.17 37.41
N ARG A 325 2.92 -15.04 37.91
CA ARG A 325 3.56 -14.82 39.20
C ARG A 325 4.67 -13.80 39.07
N ALA A 326 4.68 -12.80 39.97
CA ALA A 326 5.75 -11.83 40.02
C ALA A 326 7.08 -12.55 40.41
N ALA A 327 8.09 -12.35 39.58
CA ALA A 327 9.47 -12.82 39.89
C ALA A 327 10.28 -11.70 40.61
N HIS A 328 9.88 -10.45 40.47
CA HIS A 328 10.54 -9.27 41.02
C HIS A 328 9.50 -8.30 41.60
N ASN A 329 9.97 -7.38 42.43
CA ASN A 329 9.13 -6.33 43.02
C ASN A 329 8.60 -5.33 41.98
N ILE A 330 9.23 -5.25 40.78
CA ILE A 330 8.80 -4.41 39.66
C ILE A 330 8.54 -5.35 38.48
N GLY A 331 7.31 -5.33 37.97
CA GLY A 331 6.93 -6.06 36.76
C GLY A 331 7.34 -5.27 35.51
N TYR A 332 8.11 -5.89 34.63
CA TYR A 332 8.43 -5.35 33.34
C TYR A 332 7.91 -6.29 32.24
N PHE A 333 6.91 -5.85 31.48
CA PHE A 333 6.27 -6.65 30.44
C PHE A 333 6.75 -6.19 29.07
N ARG A 334 7.39 -7.09 28.31
CA ARG A 334 7.81 -6.84 26.92
C ARG A 334 6.80 -7.49 25.98
N PHE A 335 5.82 -6.70 25.56
CA PHE A 335 4.89 -7.12 24.51
C PHE A 335 5.56 -6.95 23.15
N VAL A 336 5.39 -7.95 22.30
CA VAL A 336 5.98 -7.99 20.96
C VAL A 336 4.95 -8.48 19.96
N GLU A 337 4.89 -7.82 18.81
CA GLU A 337 4.19 -8.32 17.63
C GLU A 337 5.11 -9.27 16.86
N TYR A 338 4.56 -10.33 16.32
CA TYR A 338 5.30 -11.31 15.52
C TYR A 338 4.45 -11.82 14.35
N SER A 339 5.10 -12.22 13.26
CA SER A 339 4.46 -12.83 12.08
C SER A 339 4.65 -14.34 12.01
N SER A 340 5.81 -14.83 12.49
CA SER A 340 6.16 -16.26 12.59
C SER A 340 7.19 -16.45 13.69
N PHE A 341 7.32 -17.69 14.17
CA PHE A 341 8.46 -18.16 14.95
C PHE A 341 9.31 -19.04 14.05
N ASP A 342 10.59 -18.71 13.96
CA ASP A 342 11.63 -19.59 13.39
C ASP A 342 12.23 -20.47 14.50
#